data_0e4b33d45fa672737eadc62c3d8011c0
#
_entry.id   0e4b33d45fa672737eadc62c3d8011c0
#
_cell.length_a   1.000
_cell.length_b   1.000
_cell.length_c   1.000
_cell.angle_alpha   90.00
_cell.angle_beta   90.00
_cell.angle_gamma   90.00
#
_symmetry.space_group_name_H-M   'P 1'
#
loop_
_entity.id
_entity.type
_entity.pdbx_description
1 polymer ?
#
loop_
_entity_poly.entity_id
_entity_poly.type
_entity_poly.pdbx_seq_one_letter_code
_entity_poly.pdbx_strand_id
1 'polypeptide(L)'
;MNKKISFLTPIRVAMVVILFAFIVFLQIGDKESKASLKTVTNKVVKSIKVEGMAESNNRMFKKFYGLNASDYEGVTLYAPETNMNAQELLIVKLKDSSQAEAVTKAINSRLETQKSSFEGYGIEQFDMLENHILDVQGNFILYIVHPDAAKADQAIRNSL
;
A
#
# COMPACT_ATOMS: atom_id res chain seq x y z
N MET A 1 31.10 -17.72 -49.90
CA MET A 1 29.69 -17.28 -49.82
C MET A 1 29.53 -16.36 -48.60
N ASN A 2 29.76 -15.04 -48.78
CA ASN A 2 29.67 -14.06 -47.68
C ASN A 2 28.19 -13.73 -47.41
N LYS A 3 27.62 -14.28 -46.32
CA LYS A 3 26.33 -13.85 -45.82
C LYS A 3 26.45 -12.41 -45.32
N LYS A 4 25.95 -11.42 -46.08
CA LYS A 4 25.75 -10.07 -45.59
C LYS A 4 24.80 -10.12 -44.41
N ILE A 5 25.32 -9.97 -43.18
CA ILE A 5 24.50 -9.78 -42.00
C ILE A 5 23.71 -8.48 -42.22
N SER A 6 22.43 -8.59 -42.45
CA SER A 6 21.55 -7.42 -42.61
C SER A 6 21.66 -6.57 -41.34
N PHE A 7 21.84 -5.26 -41.49
CA PHE A 7 21.87 -4.27 -40.40
C PHE A 7 20.64 -4.37 -39.46
N LEU A 8 19.55 -4.91 -39.98
CA LEU A 8 18.31 -5.16 -39.21
C LEU A 8 18.40 -6.35 -38.22
N THR A 9 19.34 -7.26 -38.42
CA THR A 9 19.47 -8.46 -37.56
C THR A 9 19.91 -8.10 -36.15
N PRO A 10 20.98 -7.27 -35.91
CA PRO A 10 21.38 -6.88 -34.55
C PRO A 10 20.30 -6.01 -33.87
N ILE A 11 19.56 -5.19 -34.62
CA ILE A 11 18.47 -4.38 -34.04
C ILE A 11 17.33 -5.27 -33.54
N ARG A 12 16.94 -6.29 -34.30
CA ARG A 12 15.92 -7.27 -33.88
C ARG A 12 16.33 -8.05 -32.64
N VAL A 13 17.59 -8.47 -32.59
CA VAL A 13 18.13 -9.17 -31.42
C VAL A 13 18.13 -8.26 -30.19
N ALA A 14 18.57 -7.02 -30.35
CA ALA A 14 18.53 -6.03 -29.26
C ALA A 14 17.11 -5.78 -28.75
N MET A 15 16.12 -5.65 -29.63
CA MET A 15 14.71 -5.50 -29.23
C MET A 15 14.19 -6.71 -28.46
N VAL A 16 14.53 -7.93 -28.88
CA VAL A 16 14.12 -9.16 -28.16
C VAL A 16 14.76 -9.24 -26.78
N VAL A 17 16.05 -8.87 -26.66
CA VAL A 17 16.75 -8.83 -25.37
C VAL A 17 16.15 -7.79 -24.44
N ILE A 18 15.83 -6.59 -24.94
CA ILE A 18 15.18 -5.53 -24.16
C ILE A 18 13.78 -5.97 -23.70
N LEU A 19 13.00 -6.58 -24.61
CA LEU A 19 11.68 -7.10 -24.27
C LEU A 19 11.77 -8.20 -23.21
N PHE A 20 12.72 -9.10 -23.34
CA PHE A 20 12.94 -10.17 -22.36
C PHE A 20 13.38 -9.62 -20.99
N ALA A 21 14.31 -8.67 -20.99
CA ALA A 21 14.74 -7.96 -19.78
C ALA A 21 13.57 -7.21 -19.13
N PHE A 22 12.70 -6.60 -19.93
CA PHE A 22 11.49 -5.92 -19.44
C PHE A 22 10.47 -6.91 -18.85
N ILE A 23 10.26 -8.07 -19.50
CA ILE A 23 9.37 -9.13 -18.96
C ILE A 23 9.95 -9.68 -17.63
N VAL A 24 11.26 -9.93 -17.57
CA VAL A 24 11.93 -10.35 -16.34
C VAL A 24 11.80 -9.28 -15.25
N PHE A 25 11.98 -8.01 -15.59
CA PHE A 25 11.79 -6.89 -14.67
C PHE A 25 10.35 -6.82 -14.13
N LEU A 26 9.33 -7.05 -14.97
CA LEU A 26 7.94 -7.12 -14.55
C LEU A 26 7.64 -8.35 -13.67
N GLN A 27 8.42 -9.43 -13.81
CA GLN A 27 8.30 -10.64 -12.96
C GLN A 27 9.11 -10.56 -11.67
N ILE A 28 10.04 -9.61 -11.55
CA ILE A 28 10.68 -9.25 -10.27
C ILE A 28 9.70 -8.32 -9.51
N GLY A 29 8.43 -8.67 -9.47
CA GLY A 29 7.49 -8.09 -8.52
C GLY A 29 7.99 -8.35 -7.10
N ASP A 30 7.69 -7.45 -6.17
CA ASP A 30 8.08 -7.57 -4.77
C ASP A 30 7.78 -8.99 -4.26
N LYS A 31 8.82 -9.66 -3.76
CA LYS A 31 8.68 -11.03 -3.25
C LYS A 31 7.66 -11.04 -2.12
N GLU A 32 6.78 -12.02 -2.13
CA GLU A 32 5.86 -12.24 -1.03
C GLU A 32 6.64 -12.43 0.27
N SER A 33 6.34 -11.58 1.26
CA SER A 33 6.96 -11.67 2.57
C SER A 33 6.30 -12.75 3.43
N LYS A 34 7.14 -13.55 4.11
CA LYS A 34 6.70 -14.53 5.11
C LYS A 34 6.50 -13.90 6.49
N ALA A 35 6.75 -12.61 6.65
CA ALA A 35 6.58 -11.92 7.91
C ALA A 35 5.14 -12.05 8.43
N SER A 36 4.96 -12.23 9.73
CA SER A 36 3.60 -12.26 10.31
C SER A 36 3.06 -10.84 10.39
N LEU A 37 1.76 -10.68 10.11
CA LEU A 37 1.08 -9.38 10.22
C LEU A 37 1.32 -8.75 11.60
N LYS A 38 1.22 -9.54 12.68
CA LYS A 38 1.44 -9.06 14.05
C LYS A 38 2.84 -8.46 14.25
N THR A 39 3.88 -9.10 13.70
CA THR A 39 5.25 -8.60 13.81
C THR A 39 5.42 -7.29 13.05
N VAL A 40 4.89 -7.21 11.84
CA VAL A 40 4.92 -6.00 10.99
C VAL A 40 4.17 -4.88 11.68
N THR A 41 2.93 -5.11 12.09
CA THR A 41 2.09 -4.14 12.81
C THR A 41 2.82 -3.58 14.04
N ASN A 42 3.39 -4.45 14.88
CA ASN A 42 4.09 -4.01 16.10
C ASN A 42 5.28 -3.08 15.80
N LYS A 43 6.02 -3.32 14.71
CA LYS A 43 7.13 -2.46 14.32
C LYS A 43 6.64 -1.11 13.79
N VAL A 44 5.59 -1.12 12.97
CA VAL A 44 4.99 0.11 12.44
C VAL A 44 4.40 0.96 13.56
N VAL A 45 3.59 0.38 14.43
CA VAL A 45 2.97 1.09 15.58
C VAL A 45 4.02 1.67 16.53
N LYS A 46 5.15 0.97 16.73
CA LYS A 46 6.26 1.51 17.56
C LYS A 46 7.03 2.65 16.89
N SER A 47 6.96 2.80 15.59
CA SER A 47 7.66 3.85 14.84
C SER A 47 6.92 5.18 14.83
N ILE A 48 5.63 5.18 15.17
CA ILE A 48 4.75 6.35 15.20
C ILE A 48 4.07 6.49 16.56
N LYS A 49 3.45 7.64 16.81
CA LYS A 49 2.55 7.84 17.95
C LYS A 49 1.13 7.54 17.51
N VAL A 50 0.45 6.60 18.15
CA VAL A 50 -0.95 6.22 17.81
C VAL A 50 -1.99 7.07 18.56
N GLU A 51 -1.59 8.21 19.12
CA GLU A 51 -2.51 9.13 19.81
C GLU A 51 -3.59 9.62 18.84
N GLY A 52 -4.87 9.56 19.29
CA GLY A 52 -6.01 9.92 18.45
C GLY A 52 -6.51 8.84 17.50
N MET A 53 -5.87 7.66 17.51
CA MET A 53 -6.31 6.48 16.79
C MET A 53 -6.49 5.31 17.77
N ALA A 54 -7.50 4.48 17.54
CA ALA A 54 -7.74 3.25 18.29
C ALA A 54 -7.74 2.03 17.38
N GLU A 55 -7.20 0.91 17.88
CA GLU A 55 -7.28 -0.37 17.18
C GLU A 55 -8.75 -0.75 16.96
N SER A 56 -9.09 -1.05 15.72
CA SER A 56 -10.46 -1.24 15.27
C SER A 56 -10.68 -2.67 14.78
N ASN A 57 -11.93 -3.13 14.87
CA ASN A 57 -12.32 -4.47 14.50
C ASN A 57 -12.72 -4.59 13.01
N ASN A 58 -12.95 -5.83 12.57
CA ASN A 58 -13.36 -6.16 11.20
C ASN A 58 -14.66 -5.47 10.75
N ARG A 59 -15.55 -5.13 11.68
CA ARG A 59 -16.79 -4.41 11.39
C ARG A 59 -16.49 -2.97 10.94
N MET A 60 -15.51 -2.33 11.57
CA MET A 60 -15.08 -0.98 11.19
C MET A 60 -14.33 -1.00 9.86
N PHE A 61 -13.47 -2.00 9.63
CA PHE A 61 -12.83 -2.21 8.34
C PHE A 61 -13.86 -2.35 7.20
N LYS A 62 -14.90 -3.19 7.40
CA LYS A 62 -15.99 -3.31 6.42
C LYS A 62 -16.75 -1.99 6.22
N LYS A 63 -16.99 -1.24 7.29
CA LYS A 63 -17.70 0.05 7.23
C LYS A 63 -16.89 1.09 6.42
N PHE A 64 -15.57 1.16 6.59
CA PHE A 64 -14.74 2.16 5.97
C PHE A 64 -14.35 1.82 4.52
N TYR A 65 -14.07 0.55 4.25
CA TYR A 65 -13.50 0.09 2.98
C TYR A 65 -14.45 -0.77 2.14
N GLY A 66 -15.60 -1.19 2.69
CA GLY A 66 -16.53 -2.09 2.00
C GLY A 66 -16.02 -3.52 1.84
N LEU A 67 -14.86 -3.85 2.41
CA LEU A 67 -14.17 -5.14 2.26
C LEU A 67 -14.39 -6.04 3.48
N ASN A 68 -14.28 -7.37 3.30
CA ASN A 68 -14.35 -8.31 4.41
C ASN A 68 -12.93 -8.74 4.83
N ALA A 69 -12.60 -8.60 6.11
CA ALA A 69 -11.27 -8.96 6.60
C ALA A 69 -10.94 -10.46 6.45
N SER A 70 -11.93 -11.34 6.41
CA SER A 70 -11.77 -12.79 6.19
C SER A 70 -11.26 -13.16 4.78
N ASP A 71 -11.37 -12.23 3.83
CA ASP A 71 -10.91 -12.45 2.46
C ASP A 71 -9.38 -12.35 2.34
N TYR A 72 -8.72 -11.76 3.33
CA TYR A 72 -7.27 -11.54 3.42
C TYR A 72 -6.60 -12.49 4.42
N GLU A 73 -5.28 -12.61 4.38
CA GLU A 73 -4.52 -13.36 5.39
C GLU A 73 -4.64 -12.67 6.76
N GLY A 74 -4.66 -11.34 6.77
CA GLY A 74 -4.93 -10.56 7.95
C GLY A 74 -5.07 -9.06 7.67
N VAL A 75 -5.74 -8.38 8.59
CA VAL A 75 -6.00 -6.93 8.53
C VAL A 75 -5.75 -6.34 9.92
N THR A 76 -5.03 -5.23 9.96
CA THR A 76 -4.91 -4.37 11.14
C THR A 76 -5.37 -2.97 10.76
N LEU A 77 -6.30 -2.43 11.52
CA LEU A 77 -6.82 -1.07 11.34
C LEU A 77 -6.72 -0.31 12.66
N TYR A 78 -6.06 0.83 12.65
CA TYR A 78 -6.20 1.87 13.66
C TYR A 78 -6.99 3.02 13.04
N ALA A 79 -8.18 3.23 13.54
CA ALA A 79 -9.11 4.24 13.04
C ALA A 79 -9.13 5.48 13.95
N PRO A 80 -9.48 6.66 13.41
CA PRO A 80 -9.61 7.85 14.23
C PRO A 80 -10.68 7.66 15.33
N GLU A 81 -10.37 8.10 16.55
CA GLU A 81 -11.30 7.99 17.68
C GLU A 81 -12.49 8.94 17.54
N THR A 82 -12.33 10.01 16.76
CA THR A 82 -13.39 11.00 16.50
C THR A 82 -13.45 11.34 15.03
N ASN A 83 -14.59 11.85 14.58
CA ASN A 83 -14.78 12.36 13.22
C ASN A 83 -14.05 13.69 12.94
N MET A 84 -13.41 14.27 13.93
CA MET A 84 -12.60 15.49 13.81
C MET A 84 -11.12 15.19 13.55
N ASN A 85 -10.75 13.91 13.50
CA ASN A 85 -9.37 13.47 13.25
C ASN A 85 -9.32 12.62 11.98
N ALA A 86 -8.35 12.90 11.10
CA ALA A 86 -8.14 12.15 9.86
C ALA A 86 -7.08 11.03 9.99
N GLN A 87 -6.37 10.95 11.12
CA GLN A 87 -5.32 9.96 11.32
C GLN A 87 -5.87 8.54 11.21
N GLU A 88 -5.27 7.73 10.36
CA GLU A 88 -5.70 6.35 10.12
C GLU A 88 -4.49 5.51 9.70
N LEU A 89 -4.38 4.28 10.20
CA LEU A 89 -3.39 3.30 9.81
C LEU A 89 -4.09 2.00 9.43
N LEU A 90 -3.90 1.56 8.21
CA LEU A 90 -4.35 0.25 7.72
C LEU A 90 -3.15 -0.55 7.23
N ILE A 91 -3.02 -1.79 7.70
CA ILE A 91 -2.09 -2.79 7.17
C ILE A 91 -2.90 -4.02 6.77
N VAL A 92 -2.79 -4.39 5.49
CA VAL A 92 -3.44 -5.60 4.95
C VAL A 92 -2.37 -6.58 4.51
N LYS A 93 -2.44 -7.82 4.98
CA LYS A 93 -1.67 -8.93 4.43
C LYS A 93 -2.57 -9.73 3.49
N LEU A 94 -2.22 -9.74 2.22
CA LEU A 94 -2.96 -10.41 1.15
C LEU A 94 -2.71 -11.93 1.20
N LYS A 95 -3.71 -12.72 0.79
CA LYS A 95 -3.54 -14.15 0.48
C LYS A 95 -2.93 -14.36 -0.91
N ASP A 96 -3.20 -13.42 -1.81
CA ASP A 96 -2.75 -13.42 -3.20
C ASP A 96 -2.56 -11.97 -3.68
N SER A 97 -1.49 -11.73 -4.43
CA SER A 97 -1.16 -10.38 -4.94
C SER A 97 -2.23 -9.78 -5.85
N SER A 98 -3.05 -10.60 -6.51
CA SER A 98 -4.18 -10.13 -7.33
C SER A 98 -5.24 -9.35 -6.53
N GLN A 99 -5.27 -9.51 -5.20
CA GLN A 99 -6.18 -8.75 -4.33
C GLN A 99 -5.76 -7.28 -4.14
N ALA A 100 -4.53 -6.91 -4.50
CA ALA A 100 -3.98 -5.57 -4.25
C ALA A 100 -4.81 -4.47 -4.92
N GLU A 101 -5.27 -4.68 -6.14
CA GLU A 101 -6.08 -3.70 -6.88
C GLU A 101 -7.39 -3.37 -6.14
N ALA A 102 -8.10 -4.39 -5.65
CA ALA A 102 -9.36 -4.21 -4.93
C ALA A 102 -9.15 -3.42 -3.63
N VAL A 103 -8.08 -3.74 -2.87
CA VAL A 103 -7.75 -3.04 -1.62
C VAL A 103 -7.34 -1.59 -1.90
N THR A 104 -6.46 -1.35 -2.87
CA THR A 104 -6.01 -0.02 -3.26
C THR A 104 -7.17 0.86 -3.70
N LYS A 105 -8.09 0.32 -4.50
CA LYS A 105 -9.31 1.03 -4.93
C LYS A 105 -10.19 1.42 -3.73
N ALA A 106 -10.38 0.52 -2.77
CA ALA A 106 -11.16 0.79 -1.57
C ALA A 106 -10.49 1.87 -0.69
N ILE A 107 -9.16 1.83 -0.56
CA ILE A 107 -8.38 2.87 0.15
C ILE A 107 -8.56 4.23 -0.53
N ASN A 108 -8.42 4.32 -1.84
CA ASN A 108 -8.60 5.57 -2.56
C ASN A 108 -10.02 6.13 -2.40
N SER A 109 -11.05 5.27 -2.44
CA SER A 109 -12.43 5.69 -2.19
C SER A 109 -12.62 6.23 -0.77
N ARG A 110 -11.99 5.60 0.24
CA ARG A 110 -11.99 6.09 1.63
C ARG A 110 -11.29 7.44 1.74
N LEU A 111 -10.13 7.59 1.12
CA LEU A 111 -9.34 8.82 1.12
C LEU A 111 -10.15 10.00 0.55
N GLU A 112 -10.80 9.82 -0.61
CA GLU A 112 -11.64 10.86 -1.21
C GLU A 112 -12.82 11.24 -0.32
N THR A 113 -13.44 10.26 0.36
CA THR A 113 -14.50 10.53 1.33
C THR A 113 -13.99 11.36 2.51
N GLN A 114 -12.79 11.05 3.02
CA GLN A 114 -12.19 11.82 4.11
C GLN A 114 -11.81 13.24 3.65
N LYS A 115 -11.16 13.38 2.49
CA LYS A 115 -10.83 14.70 1.91
C LYS A 115 -12.07 15.58 1.79
N SER A 116 -13.14 15.07 1.21
CA SER A 116 -14.41 15.82 1.09
C SER A 116 -15.00 16.20 2.46
N SER A 117 -14.75 15.37 3.50
CA SER A 117 -15.24 15.67 4.85
C SER A 117 -14.45 16.77 5.56
N PHE A 118 -13.21 17.01 5.21
CA PHE A 118 -12.35 18.03 5.82
C PHE A 118 -12.17 19.27 4.95
N GLU A 119 -12.65 19.25 3.70
CA GLU A 119 -12.54 20.36 2.77
C GLU A 119 -13.19 21.63 3.33
N GLY A 120 -12.43 22.70 3.36
CA GLY A 120 -12.89 24.05 3.73
C GLY A 120 -12.88 24.37 5.23
N TYR A 121 -12.70 23.40 6.14
CA TYR A 121 -12.64 23.69 7.58
C TYR A 121 -11.54 22.98 8.37
N GLY A 122 -11.11 21.80 7.94
CA GLY A 122 -10.10 21.01 8.63
C GLY A 122 -8.73 21.08 7.95
N ILE A 123 -8.11 22.27 7.89
CA ILE A 123 -6.88 22.51 7.11
C ILE A 123 -5.77 21.51 7.47
N GLU A 124 -5.47 21.32 8.75
CA GLU A 124 -4.42 20.39 9.19
C GLU A 124 -4.75 18.93 8.84
N GLN A 125 -6.03 18.55 8.98
CA GLN A 125 -6.49 17.21 8.66
C GLN A 125 -6.45 16.96 7.16
N PHE A 126 -6.89 17.95 6.37
CA PHE A 126 -6.84 17.88 4.91
C PHE A 126 -5.40 17.77 4.41
N ASP A 127 -4.48 18.55 4.99
CA ASP A 127 -3.07 18.52 4.65
C ASP A 127 -2.43 17.15 4.96
N MET A 128 -2.78 16.51 6.10
CA MET A 128 -2.38 15.14 6.38
C MET A 128 -2.92 14.13 5.37
N LEU A 129 -4.17 14.31 4.91
CA LEU A 129 -4.76 13.44 3.88
C LEU A 129 -4.06 13.61 2.52
N GLU A 130 -3.65 14.82 2.17
CA GLU A 130 -2.85 15.07 0.96
C GLU A 130 -1.47 14.40 1.04
N ASN A 131 -0.87 14.33 2.24
CA ASN A 131 0.43 13.74 2.51
C ASN A 131 0.36 12.28 2.98
N HIS A 132 -0.77 11.59 2.75
CA HIS A 132 -0.90 10.17 3.06
C HIS A 132 0.14 9.32 2.32
N ILE A 133 0.40 8.13 2.85
CA ILE A 133 1.19 7.12 2.13
C ILE A 133 0.32 5.89 1.89
N LEU A 134 0.29 5.44 0.64
CA LEU A 134 -0.24 4.16 0.20
C LEU A 134 0.89 3.40 -0.48
N ASP A 135 1.36 2.34 0.15
CA ASP A 135 2.48 1.54 -0.32
C ASP A 135 2.09 0.06 -0.43
N VAL A 136 2.48 -0.56 -1.55
CA VAL A 136 2.24 -1.98 -1.83
C VAL A 136 3.58 -2.68 -1.92
N GLN A 137 3.86 -3.59 -0.99
CA GLN A 137 5.11 -4.33 -0.86
C GLN A 137 4.81 -5.84 -0.89
N GLY A 138 4.93 -6.45 -2.07
CA GLY A 138 4.61 -7.87 -2.27
C GLY A 138 3.17 -8.18 -1.86
N ASN A 139 3.00 -8.98 -0.80
CA ASN A 139 1.69 -9.33 -0.25
C ASN A 139 1.25 -8.45 0.94
N PHE A 140 1.90 -7.29 1.17
CA PHE A 140 1.50 -6.32 2.18
C PHE A 140 1.09 -4.99 1.55
N ILE A 141 0.06 -4.37 2.12
CA ILE A 141 -0.38 -3.02 1.78
C ILE A 141 -0.38 -2.19 3.06
N LEU A 142 0.28 -1.04 3.01
CA LEU A 142 0.24 0.00 4.02
C LEU A 142 -0.58 1.17 3.48
N TYR A 143 -1.55 1.63 4.25
CA TYR A 143 -2.14 2.95 4.09
C TYR A 143 -2.05 3.70 5.41
N ILE A 144 -1.54 4.91 5.37
CA ILE A 144 -1.36 5.73 6.56
C ILE A 144 -1.59 7.20 6.28
N VAL A 145 -2.40 7.82 7.14
CA VAL A 145 -2.60 9.27 7.27
C VAL A 145 -2.08 9.67 8.65
N HIS A 146 -0.89 10.24 8.70
CA HIS A 146 -0.22 10.55 9.97
C HIS A 146 0.94 11.54 9.75
N PRO A 147 1.26 12.43 10.71
CA PRO A 147 2.43 13.31 10.59
C PRO A 147 3.76 12.56 10.40
N ASP A 148 3.88 11.36 10.99
CA ASP A 148 5.06 10.49 10.88
C ASP A 148 4.88 9.37 9.83
N ALA A 149 4.05 9.55 8.80
CA ALA A 149 3.75 8.53 7.78
C ALA A 149 5.03 7.93 7.16
N ALA A 150 6.04 8.73 6.89
CA ALA A 150 7.31 8.27 6.35
C ALA A 150 8.07 7.30 7.28
N LYS A 151 7.96 7.47 8.60
CA LYS A 151 8.56 6.52 9.56
C LYS A 151 7.83 5.18 9.55
N ALA A 152 6.50 5.18 9.41
CA ALA A 152 5.71 3.98 9.28
C ALA A 152 6.04 3.20 7.99
N ASP A 153 6.18 3.91 6.86
CA ASP A 153 6.57 3.34 5.58
C ASP A 153 7.97 2.71 5.67
N GLN A 154 8.94 3.40 6.25
CA GLN A 154 10.27 2.83 6.46
C GLN A 154 10.23 1.61 7.40
N ALA A 155 9.41 1.63 8.44
CA ALA A 155 9.28 0.52 9.37
C ALA A 155 8.68 -0.73 8.73
N ILE A 156 7.68 -0.58 7.86
CA ILE A 156 7.11 -1.73 7.13
C ILE A 156 8.14 -2.29 6.15
N ARG A 157 8.80 -1.46 5.33
CA ARG A 157 9.85 -1.89 4.38
C ARG A 157 10.98 -2.66 5.06
N ASN A 158 11.39 -2.24 6.26
CA ASN A 158 12.42 -2.91 7.05
C ASN A 158 11.91 -4.18 7.77
N SER A 159 10.64 -4.51 7.62
CA SER A 159 9.98 -5.62 8.30
C SER A 159 9.65 -6.78 7.38
N LEU A 160 9.70 -6.55 6.08
CA LEU A 160 9.38 -7.51 5.02
C LEU A 160 10.62 -8.12 4.42
#